data_e214229b8711fac86d024e1378876c64
#
_entry.id   e214229b8711fac86d024e1378876c64
#
_cell.length_a   1.000
_cell.length_b   1.000
_cell.length_c   1.000
_cell.angle_alpha   90.00
_cell.angle_beta   90.00
_cell.angle_gamma   90.00
#
_symmetry.space_group_name_H-M   'P 1'
#
loop_
_entity.id
_entity.type
_entity.pdbx_description
1 polymer ?
#
loop_
_entity_poly.entity_id
_entity_poly.type
_entity_poly.pdbx_seq_one_letter_code
_entity_poly.pdbx_strand_id
1 'polypeptide(L)'
;MREPARTRRVMFDIGAAGPWAGVLLAIPAVIIGLYLSDVTPLDKSSGGLELGNSLLFLGLSHLVLGVDPSTVNVNLNPIAFAGWLGLFVTTLNLLPVGQLDGGHVIYALFPRRHRTISVLFVISCVLMVLVPLALGVSFWGGWLIWAVLSIFLGLGHPSTIDRDTPLNPRRALAAWATVALFVVTFSPVPLAFVPPEAPVPTPENSHSQEIIHHAPHYDQMLRQLGRVKI
;
A
#
# COMPACT_ATOMS: atom_id res chain seq x y z
N MET A 1 -3.03 26.88 -8.19
CA MET A 1 -3.63 28.14 -7.65
C MET A 1 -3.21 29.28 -8.56
N ARG A 2 -4.12 30.19 -8.93
CA ARG A 2 -3.82 31.35 -9.77
C ARG A 2 -3.11 32.47 -9.01
N GLU A 3 -3.23 32.51 -7.66
CA GLU A 3 -2.56 33.46 -6.78
C GLU A 3 -1.88 32.73 -5.62
N PRO A 4 -0.71 33.18 -5.13
CA PRO A 4 -0.04 32.59 -3.99
C PRO A 4 -0.91 32.78 -2.73
N ALA A 5 -0.96 31.75 -1.88
CA ALA A 5 -1.70 31.84 -0.62
C ALA A 5 -1.12 32.96 0.26
N ARG A 6 -2.01 33.77 0.85
CA ARG A 6 -1.59 34.94 1.62
C ARG A 6 -0.85 34.57 2.91
N THR A 7 -1.28 33.50 3.59
CA THR A 7 -0.73 33.12 4.89
C THR A 7 -0.53 31.60 5.00
N ARG A 8 0.33 31.16 5.92
CA ARG A 8 0.53 29.75 6.28
C ARG A 8 -0.76 29.07 6.79
N ARG A 9 -1.68 29.83 7.40
CA ARG A 9 -2.97 29.31 7.88
C ARG A 9 -3.87 28.87 6.74
N VAL A 10 -4.00 29.70 5.72
CA VAL A 10 -4.76 29.36 4.49
C VAL A 10 -4.14 28.17 3.79
N MET A 11 -2.80 28.10 3.74
CA MET A 11 -2.08 26.97 3.14
C MET A 11 -2.40 25.67 3.85
N PHE A 12 -2.39 25.67 5.19
CA PHE A 12 -2.77 24.50 5.99
C PHE A 12 -4.25 24.13 5.76
N ASP A 13 -5.17 25.10 5.81
CA ASP A 13 -6.60 24.83 5.66
C ASP A 13 -6.91 24.16 4.31
N ILE A 14 -6.23 24.59 3.23
CA ILE A 14 -6.34 23.98 1.90
C ILE A 14 -5.77 22.55 1.88
N GLY A 15 -4.54 22.37 2.37
CA GLY A 15 -3.86 21.08 2.32
C GLY A 15 -4.46 20.03 3.26
N ALA A 16 -5.17 20.43 4.31
CA ALA A 16 -5.79 19.49 5.24
C ALA A 16 -7.21 19.08 4.82
N ALA A 17 -7.95 19.93 4.12
CA ALA A 17 -9.38 19.72 3.85
C ALA A 17 -9.64 18.46 3.01
N GLY A 18 -8.87 18.23 1.93
CA GLY A 18 -9.01 17.08 1.04
C GLY A 18 -8.79 15.75 1.75
N PRO A 19 -7.64 15.54 2.38
CA PRO A 19 -7.34 14.31 3.11
C PRO A 19 -8.36 13.97 4.20
N TRP A 20 -8.78 14.94 5.01
CA TRP A 20 -9.78 14.68 6.04
C TRP A 20 -11.15 14.32 5.46
N ALA A 21 -11.57 14.97 4.37
CA ALA A 21 -12.81 14.61 3.67
C ALA A 21 -12.72 13.20 3.07
N GLY A 22 -11.55 12.84 2.47
CA GLY A 22 -11.31 11.52 1.91
C GLY A 22 -11.41 10.41 2.96
N VAL A 23 -10.76 10.59 4.11
CA VAL A 23 -10.79 9.62 5.21
C VAL A 23 -12.18 9.48 5.81
N LEU A 24 -12.91 10.59 5.94
CA LEU A 24 -14.29 10.58 6.46
C LEU A 24 -15.22 9.69 5.64
N LEU A 25 -14.98 9.58 4.33
CA LEU A 25 -15.73 8.69 3.44
C LEU A 25 -15.12 7.29 3.35
N ALA A 26 -13.79 7.19 3.37
CA ALA A 26 -13.10 5.93 3.22
C ALA A 26 -13.29 5.00 4.44
N ILE A 27 -13.25 5.53 5.68
CA ILE A 27 -13.43 4.71 6.88
C ILE A 27 -14.78 3.98 6.91
N PRO A 28 -15.94 4.65 6.72
CA PRO A 28 -17.22 3.94 6.64
C PRO A 28 -17.28 2.92 5.50
N ALA A 29 -16.71 3.23 4.34
CA ALA A 29 -16.65 2.31 3.21
C ALA A 29 -15.82 1.06 3.56
N VAL A 30 -14.66 1.21 4.22
CA VAL A 30 -13.87 0.08 4.70
C VAL A 30 -14.65 -0.75 5.70
N ILE A 31 -15.29 -0.12 6.72
CA ILE A 31 -16.05 -0.84 7.76
C ILE A 31 -17.21 -1.64 7.14
N ILE A 32 -18.04 -0.99 6.34
CA ILE A 32 -19.20 -1.63 5.68
C ILE A 32 -18.72 -2.73 4.73
N GLY A 33 -17.70 -2.44 3.93
CA GLY A 33 -17.17 -3.38 2.97
C GLY A 33 -16.51 -4.59 3.62
N LEU A 34 -15.77 -4.43 4.72
CA LEU A 34 -15.19 -5.55 5.49
C LEU A 34 -16.28 -6.42 6.11
N TYR A 35 -17.34 -5.81 6.63
CA TYR A 35 -18.48 -6.56 7.16
C TYR A 35 -19.17 -7.42 6.08
N LEU A 36 -19.12 -6.98 4.82
CA LEU A 36 -19.66 -7.68 3.65
C LEU A 36 -18.64 -8.57 2.94
N SER A 37 -17.41 -8.67 3.44
CA SER A 37 -16.33 -9.45 2.85
C SER A 37 -16.35 -10.90 3.37
N ASP A 38 -15.90 -11.82 2.51
CA ASP A 38 -15.79 -13.23 2.87
C ASP A 38 -14.40 -13.53 3.45
N VAL A 39 -14.40 -14.22 4.59
CA VAL A 39 -13.18 -14.68 5.27
C VAL A 39 -13.03 -16.18 5.03
N THR A 40 -11.90 -16.59 4.46
CA THR A 40 -11.57 -17.97 4.17
C THR A 40 -10.26 -18.37 4.85
N PRO A 41 -10.03 -19.67 5.12
CA PRO A 41 -8.73 -20.13 5.60
C PRO A 41 -7.60 -19.66 4.67
N LEU A 42 -6.41 -19.41 5.25
CA LEU A 42 -5.25 -18.99 4.49
C LEU A 42 -4.86 -20.07 3.47
N ASP A 43 -5.02 -19.78 2.21
CA ASP A 43 -4.59 -20.64 1.10
C ASP A 43 -3.50 -19.93 0.29
N LYS A 44 -2.27 -20.37 0.45
CA LYS A 44 -1.11 -19.83 -0.26
C LYS A 44 -0.91 -20.44 -1.65
N SER A 45 -1.68 -21.47 -1.99
CA SER A 45 -1.55 -22.15 -3.28
C SER A 45 -2.13 -21.34 -4.44
N SER A 46 -3.08 -20.45 -4.18
CA SER A 46 -3.79 -19.72 -5.23
C SER A 46 -3.02 -18.53 -5.82
N GLY A 47 -2.03 -18.00 -5.09
CA GLY A 47 -1.32 -16.79 -5.52
C GLY A 47 -2.29 -15.61 -5.79
N GLY A 48 -1.76 -14.44 -6.11
CA GLY A 48 -2.63 -13.32 -6.50
C GLY A 48 -2.07 -11.94 -6.20
N LEU A 49 -2.94 -10.93 -6.38
CA LEU A 49 -2.65 -9.56 -6.00
C LEU A 49 -3.06 -9.34 -4.55
N GLU A 50 -2.08 -9.11 -3.69
CA GLU A 50 -2.32 -8.74 -2.31
C GLU A 50 -2.30 -7.23 -2.12
N LEU A 51 -3.29 -6.74 -1.38
CA LEU A 51 -3.36 -5.34 -0.98
C LEU A 51 -2.56 -5.14 0.31
N GLY A 52 -1.65 -4.18 0.28
CA GLY A 52 -0.84 -3.84 1.45
C GLY A 52 -1.67 -3.22 2.57
N ASN A 53 -1.30 -3.56 3.78
CA ASN A 53 -1.96 -3.09 4.97
C ASN A 53 -1.31 -1.79 5.48
N SER A 54 -2.12 -0.73 5.61
CA SER A 54 -1.77 0.41 6.45
C SER A 54 -2.19 0.11 7.90
N LEU A 55 -1.60 0.82 8.87
CA LEU A 55 -1.97 0.65 10.27
C LEU A 55 -3.46 0.89 10.50
N LEU A 56 -4.05 1.87 9.82
CA LEU A 56 -5.48 2.16 9.92
C LEU A 56 -6.32 1.04 9.33
N PHE A 57 -5.98 0.54 8.13
CA PHE A 57 -6.72 -0.56 7.50
C PHE A 57 -6.60 -1.85 8.32
N LEU A 58 -5.41 -2.17 8.82
CA LEU A 58 -5.18 -3.33 9.68
C LEU A 58 -6.00 -3.25 10.97
N GLY A 59 -6.00 -2.08 11.62
CA GLY A 59 -6.80 -1.85 12.84
C GLY A 59 -8.30 -1.99 12.59
N LEU A 60 -8.81 -1.45 11.48
CA LEU A 60 -10.22 -1.59 11.10
C LEU A 60 -10.57 -3.04 10.75
N SER A 61 -9.68 -3.75 10.03
CA SER A 61 -9.88 -5.16 9.69
C SER A 61 -9.96 -6.03 10.94
N HIS A 62 -9.03 -5.84 11.87
CA HIS A 62 -9.06 -6.56 13.16
C HIS A 62 -10.33 -6.27 13.97
N LEU A 63 -10.74 -4.99 14.01
CA LEU A 63 -11.93 -4.56 14.74
C LEU A 63 -13.23 -5.14 14.17
N VAL A 64 -13.35 -5.19 12.82
CA VAL A 64 -14.58 -5.60 12.13
C VAL A 64 -14.67 -7.11 11.99
N LEU A 65 -13.57 -7.77 11.63
CA LEU A 65 -13.56 -9.21 11.37
C LEU A 65 -13.37 -10.04 12.65
N GLY A 66 -12.84 -9.44 13.73
CA GLY A 66 -12.59 -10.14 15.00
C GLY A 66 -11.49 -11.22 14.93
N VAL A 67 -10.76 -11.28 13.82
CA VAL A 67 -9.66 -12.22 13.57
C VAL A 67 -8.42 -11.45 13.13
N ASP A 68 -7.24 -12.07 13.27
CA ASP A 68 -6.01 -11.48 12.74
C ASP A 68 -5.98 -11.63 11.21
N PRO A 69 -6.01 -10.52 10.45
CA PRO A 69 -6.00 -10.56 8.99
C PRO A 69 -4.76 -11.25 8.39
N SER A 70 -3.70 -11.44 9.18
CA SER A 70 -2.49 -12.16 8.74
C SER A 70 -2.65 -13.70 8.75
N THR A 71 -3.70 -14.21 9.39
CA THR A 71 -3.95 -15.65 9.55
C THR A 71 -5.07 -16.18 8.65
N VAL A 72 -5.73 -15.31 7.91
CA VAL A 72 -6.86 -15.64 7.06
C VAL A 72 -6.74 -14.95 5.69
N ASN A 73 -7.38 -15.51 4.69
CA ASN A 73 -7.63 -14.82 3.42
C ASN A 73 -8.92 -14.02 3.52
N VAL A 74 -8.85 -12.74 3.18
CA VAL A 74 -10.03 -11.86 3.12
C VAL A 74 -10.32 -11.52 1.67
N ASN A 75 -11.38 -12.11 1.13
CA ASN A 75 -11.91 -11.72 -0.18
C ASN A 75 -12.68 -10.42 -0.04
N LEU A 76 -12.00 -9.31 -0.31
CA LEU A 76 -12.56 -7.98 -0.10
C LEU A 76 -13.78 -7.74 -0.99
N ASN A 77 -14.88 -7.35 -0.37
CA ASN A 77 -16.03 -6.78 -1.08
C ASN A 77 -15.60 -5.53 -1.86
N PRO A 78 -16.17 -5.24 -3.04
CA PRO A 78 -15.87 -4.05 -3.83
C PRO A 78 -15.96 -2.73 -3.07
N ILE A 79 -16.84 -2.64 -2.06
CA ILE A 79 -16.95 -1.45 -1.19
C ILE A 79 -15.73 -1.34 -0.27
N ALA A 80 -15.22 -2.46 0.29
CA ALA A 80 -13.99 -2.47 1.08
C ALA A 80 -12.78 -2.07 0.23
N PHE A 81 -12.70 -2.61 -0.98
CA PHE A 81 -11.65 -2.24 -1.93
C PHE A 81 -11.70 -0.74 -2.29
N ALA A 82 -12.89 -0.19 -2.54
CA ALA A 82 -13.05 1.25 -2.79
C ALA A 82 -12.62 2.10 -1.58
N GLY A 83 -12.94 1.65 -0.36
CA GLY A 83 -12.51 2.29 0.87
C GLY A 83 -10.99 2.23 1.05
N TRP A 84 -10.37 1.07 0.81
CA TRP A 84 -8.91 0.90 0.82
C TRP A 84 -8.24 1.82 -0.23
N LEU A 85 -8.77 1.87 -1.44
CA LEU A 85 -8.28 2.76 -2.50
C LEU A 85 -8.40 4.23 -2.09
N GLY A 86 -9.49 4.61 -1.43
CA GLY A 86 -9.68 5.96 -0.86
C GLY A 86 -8.62 6.31 0.18
N LEU A 87 -8.28 5.39 1.09
CA LEU A 87 -7.19 5.56 2.05
C LEU A 87 -5.84 5.67 1.35
N PHE A 88 -5.59 4.84 0.34
CA PHE A 88 -4.35 4.86 -0.44
C PHE A 88 -4.16 6.19 -1.19
N VAL A 89 -5.19 6.66 -1.91
CA VAL A 89 -5.15 7.96 -2.61
C VAL A 89 -4.97 9.11 -1.62
N THR A 90 -5.62 9.05 -0.45
CA THR A 90 -5.42 10.04 0.62
C THR A 90 -3.97 10.06 1.10
N THR A 91 -3.36 8.88 1.28
CA THR A 91 -1.94 8.77 1.63
C THR A 91 -1.04 9.41 0.58
N LEU A 92 -1.30 9.16 -0.71
CA LEU A 92 -0.53 9.75 -1.80
C LEU A 92 -0.66 11.28 -1.84
N ASN A 93 -1.84 11.82 -1.55
CA ASN A 93 -2.04 13.27 -1.42
C ASN A 93 -1.31 13.87 -0.20
N LEU A 94 -1.13 13.06 0.85
CA LEU A 94 -0.42 13.47 2.07
C LEU A 94 1.10 13.34 2.00
N LEU A 95 1.67 12.91 0.85
CA LEU A 95 3.12 12.88 0.68
C LEU A 95 3.73 14.26 0.92
N PRO A 96 4.84 14.36 1.68
CA PRO A 96 5.42 15.64 2.11
C PRO A 96 6.23 16.31 1.00
N VAL A 97 5.65 16.46 -0.19
CA VAL A 97 6.37 16.88 -1.40
C VAL A 97 5.62 17.98 -2.15
N GLY A 98 6.35 18.98 -2.59
CA GLY A 98 5.92 19.98 -3.56
C GLY A 98 4.63 20.67 -3.18
N GLN A 99 3.65 20.62 -4.08
CA GLN A 99 2.33 21.25 -3.95
C GLN A 99 1.22 20.22 -3.64
N LEU A 100 1.57 18.99 -3.24
CA LEU A 100 0.60 18.04 -2.72
C LEU A 100 0.03 18.52 -1.38
N ASP A 101 -1.09 17.99 -0.97
CA ASP A 101 -1.76 18.34 0.28
C ASP A 101 -0.82 18.22 1.49
N GLY A 102 -0.07 17.09 1.58
CA GLY A 102 0.98 16.90 2.57
C GLY A 102 2.10 17.93 2.49
N GLY A 103 2.50 18.33 1.26
CA GLY A 103 3.45 19.42 1.04
C GLY A 103 2.96 20.74 1.65
N HIS A 104 1.67 21.08 1.47
CA HIS A 104 1.06 22.27 2.06
C HIS A 104 1.08 22.20 3.59
N VAL A 105 0.75 21.05 4.19
CA VAL A 105 0.76 20.83 5.64
C VAL A 105 2.19 20.97 6.19
N ILE A 106 3.17 20.33 5.57
CA ILE A 106 4.59 20.40 5.98
C ILE A 106 5.14 21.82 5.81
N TYR A 107 4.78 22.52 4.73
CA TYR A 107 5.17 23.92 4.57
C TYR A 107 4.56 24.81 5.66
N ALA A 108 3.31 24.58 6.04
CA ALA A 108 2.67 25.33 7.12
C ALA A 108 3.34 25.10 8.47
N LEU A 109 3.83 23.87 8.76
CA LEU A 109 4.56 23.55 9.99
C LEU A 109 6.02 24.03 9.93
N PHE A 110 6.73 23.74 8.83
CA PHE A 110 8.18 23.91 8.71
C PHE A 110 8.58 24.66 7.41
N PRO A 111 8.22 25.92 7.22
CA PRO A 111 8.42 26.64 5.96
C PRO A 111 9.87 26.72 5.52
N ARG A 112 10.82 26.77 6.47
CA ARG A 112 12.28 26.84 6.20
C ARG A 112 12.87 25.47 5.86
N ARG A 113 12.26 24.36 6.30
CA ARG A 113 12.75 22.99 6.14
C ARG A 113 11.97 22.18 5.10
N HIS A 114 10.92 22.74 4.51
CA HIS A 114 10.05 22.06 3.56
C HIS A 114 10.84 21.36 2.45
N ARG A 115 11.74 22.09 1.77
CA ARG A 115 12.56 21.53 0.68
C ARG A 115 13.42 20.35 1.15
N THR A 116 14.04 20.47 2.32
CA THR A 116 14.85 19.38 2.91
C THR A 116 13.99 18.16 3.19
N ILE A 117 12.80 18.33 3.75
CA ILE A 117 11.85 17.23 4.03
C ILE A 117 11.42 16.56 2.73
N SER A 118 11.08 17.34 1.68
CA SER A 118 10.74 16.79 0.37
C SER A 118 11.89 15.99 -0.26
N VAL A 119 13.12 16.48 -0.17
CA VAL A 119 14.32 15.76 -0.66
C VAL A 119 14.52 14.45 0.12
N LEU A 120 14.44 14.49 1.44
CA LEU A 120 14.57 13.30 2.28
C LEU A 120 13.49 12.27 1.96
N PHE A 121 12.26 12.73 1.69
CA PHE A 121 11.18 11.84 1.27
C PHE A 121 11.48 11.18 -0.08
N VAL A 122 11.97 11.92 -1.08
CA VAL A 122 12.37 11.33 -2.38
C VAL A 122 13.49 10.31 -2.20
N ILE A 123 14.48 10.60 -1.36
CA ILE A 123 15.53 9.64 -1.02
C ILE A 123 14.91 8.39 -0.37
N SER A 124 13.96 8.55 0.56
CA SER A 124 13.29 7.41 1.20
C SER A 124 12.52 6.56 0.20
N CYS A 125 11.85 7.15 -0.80
CA CYS A 125 11.18 6.40 -1.87
C CYS A 125 12.17 5.52 -2.66
N VAL A 126 13.34 6.04 -2.98
CA VAL A 126 14.40 5.27 -3.66
C VAL A 126 14.91 4.13 -2.75
N LEU A 127 15.17 4.43 -1.47
CA LEU A 127 15.63 3.43 -0.50
C LEU A 127 14.58 2.34 -0.25
N MET A 128 13.29 2.66 -0.26
CA MET A 128 12.19 1.69 -0.11
C MET A 128 12.12 0.68 -1.26
N VAL A 129 12.80 0.92 -2.37
CA VAL A 129 12.96 -0.03 -3.47
C VAL A 129 14.33 -0.71 -3.43
N LEU A 130 15.41 0.07 -3.31
CA LEU A 130 16.76 -0.47 -3.41
C LEU A 130 17.14 -1.36 -2.22
N VAL A 131 16.74 -1.03 -1.00
CA VAL A 131 17.08 -1.82 0.19
C VAL A 131 16.38 -3.18 0.18
N PRO A 132 15.04 -3.29 0.01
CA PRO A 132 14.39 -4.58 -0.09
C PRO A 132 14.91 -5.41 -1.28
N LEU A 133 15.16 -4.78 -2.44
CA LEU A 133 15.74 -5.45 -3.60
C LEU A 133 17.10 -6.08 -3.27
N ALA A 134 17.97 -5.37 -2.57
CA ALA A 134 19.28 -5.88 -2.14
C ALA A 134 19.16 -7.01 -1.10
N LEU A 135 18.10 -7.02 -0.29
CA LEU A 135 17.84 -8.04 0.72
C LEU A 135 17.00 -9.21 0.20
N GLY A 136 16.56 -9.19 -1.06
CA GLY A 136 15.72 -10.25 -1.65
C GLY A 136 14.31 -10.34 -1.06
N VAL A 137 13.78 -9.22 -0.51
CA VAL A 137 12.44 -9.16 0.06
C VAL A 137 11.49 -8.37 -0.84
N SER A 138 10.18 -8.54 -0.62
CA SER A 138 9.16 -7.88 -1.43
C SER A 138 9.23 -6.36 -1.32
N PHE A 139 9.03 -5.68 -2.45
CA PHE A 139 8.98 -4.22 -2.54
C PHE A 139 7.92 -3.77 -3.56
N TRP A 140 7.52 -2.51 -3.47
CA TRP A 140 6.66 -1.89 -4.45
C TRP A 140 7.42 -0.90 -5.32
N GLY A 141 7.62 -1.26 -6.61
CA GLY A 141 8.35 -0.43 -7.58
C GLY A 141 7.71 0.94 -7.86
N GLY A 142 6.42 1.11 -7.52
CA GLY A 142 5.72 2.39 -7.66
C GLY A 142 6.36 3.55 -6.87
N TRP A 143 7.16 3.28 -5.84
CA TRP A 143 7.89 4.32 -5.13
C TRP A 143 8.92 5.03 -6.02
N LEU A 144 9.52 4.36 -7.02
CA LEU A 144 10.39 5.03 -8.00
C LEU A 144 9.59 5.99 -8.88
N ILE A 145 8.38 5.61 -9.29
CA ILE A 145 7.48 6.49 -10.05
C ILE A 145 7.16 7.74 -9.21
N TRP A 146 6.85 7.56 -7.92
CA TRP A 146 6.59 8.68 -7.02
C TRP A 146 7.82 9.53 -6.75
N ALA A 147 9.03 8.94 -6.68
CA ALA A 147 10.28 9.70 -6.58
C ALA A 147 10.46 10.61 -7.81
N VAL A 148 10.31 10.05 -9.01
CA VAL A 148 10.42 10.80 -10.28
C VAL A 148 9.32 11.88 -10.37
N LEU A 149 8.06 11.51 -10.12
CA LEU A 149 6.94 12.45 -10.15
C LEU A 149 7.12 13.60 -9.16
N SER A 150 7.64 13.30 -7.96
CA SER A 150 7.94 14.30 -6.94
C SER A 150 8.96 15.33 -7.41
N ILE A 151 9.97 14.91 -8.18
CA ILE A 151 10.96 15.81 -8.77
C ILE A 151 10.30 16.70 -9.83
N PHE A 152 9.43 16.15 -10.68
CA PHE A 152 8.69 16.91 -11.69
C PHE A 152 7.68 17.90 -11.08
N LEU A 153 6.97 17.51 -10.00
CA LEU A 153 6.07 18.39 -9.26
C LEU A 153 6.79 19.52 -8.52
N GLY A 154 8.13 19.41 -8.38
CA GLY A 154 8.98 20.35 -7.69
C GLY A 154 9.13 20.07 -6.21
N LEU A 155 10.37 20.04 -5.74
CA LEU A 155 10.73 19.79 -4.34
C LEU A 155 10.56 21.03 -3.44
N GLY A 156 10.28 22.18 -4.05
CA GLY A 156 10.06 23.45 -3.37
C GLY A 156 8.59 23.81 -3.32
N HIS A 157 8.23 24.66 -2.38
CA HIS A 157 6.91 25.22 -2.26
C HIS A 157 6.96 26.73 -2.55
N PRO A 158 6.04 27.32 -3.33
CA PRO A 158 5.94 28.77 -3.46
C PRO A 158 5.78 29.41 -2.09
N SER A 159 6.54 30.49 -1.85
CA SER A 159 6.45 31.20 -0.58
C SER A 159 5.08 31.88 -0.44
N THR A 160 4.50 31.80 0.76
CA THR A 160 3.36 32.65 1.13
C THR A 160 3.81 34.11 1.22
N ILE A 161 2.86 35.05 1.05
CA ILE A 161 3.13 36.50 1.17
C ILE A 161 3.57 36.79 2.61
N ASP A 162 2.87 36.24 3.60
CA ASP A 162 3.23 36.32 5.01
C ASP A 162 3.82 34.96 5.48
N ARG A 163 5.12 34.94 5.65
CA ARG A 163 5.91 33.77 6.06
C ARG A 163 6.04 33.64 7.57
N ASP A 164 5.95 34.75 8.27
CA ASP A 164 6.36 34.82 9.68
C ASP A 164 5.18 34.63 10.65
N THR A 165 3.95 34.85 10.22
CA THR A 165 2.78 34.58 11.06
C THR A 165 2.65 33.08 11.35
N PRO A 166 2.82 32.65 12.63
CA PRO A 166 2.74 31.25 12.99
C PRO A 166 1.30 30.72 12.91
N LEU A 167 1.20 29.39 12.85
CA LEU A 167 -0.09 28.72 13.06
C LEU A 167 -0.57 28.99 14.51
N ASN A 168 -1.87 29.20 14.66
CA ASN A 168 -2.44 29.21 16.00
C ASN A 168 -2.41 27.79 16.60
N PRO A 169 -2.48 27.62 17.94
CA PRO A 169 -2.35 26.31 18.59
C PRO A 169 -3.33 25.24 18.06
N ARG A 170 -4.58 25.63 17.77
CA ARG A 170 -5.59 24.70 17.22
C ARG A 170 -5.20 24.19 15.82
N ARG A 171 -4.74 25.08 14.93
CA ARG A 171 -4.27 24.68 13.60
C ARG A 171 -2.96 23.88 13.66
N ALA A 172 -2.07 24.21 14.58
CA ALA A 172 -0.86 23.43 14.79
C ALA A 172 -1.18 22.00 15.25
N LEU A 173 -2.13 21.83 16.17
CA LEU A 173 -2.60 20.50 16.59
C LEU A 173 -3.24 19.74 15.42
N ALA A 174 -4.11 20.39 14.65
CA ALA A 174 -4.73 19.77 13.46
C ALA A 174 -3.69 19.42 12.39
N ALA A 175 -2.63 20.21 12.21
CA ALA A 175 -1.54 19.90 11.29
C ALA A 175 -0.76 18.66 11.75
N TRP A 176 -0.48 18.52 13.04
CA TRP A 176 0.11 17.31 13.58
C TRP A 176 -0.80 16.10 13.49
N ALA A 177 -2.10 16.27 13.69
CA ALA A 177 -3.10 15.21 13.46
C ALA A 177 -3.12 14.76 11.99
N THR A 178 -2.94 15.70 11.05
CA THR A 178 -2.82 15.37 9.61
C THR A 178 -1.51 14.62 9.29
N VAL A 179 -0.40 14.96 9.97
CA VAL A 179 0.85 14.17 9.86
C VAL A 179 0.66 12.77 10.46
N ALA A 180 -0.01 12.66 11.61
CA ALA A 180 -0.34 11.36 12.19
C ALA A 180 -1.25 10.54 11.26
N LEU A 181 -2.23 11.19 10.61
CA LEU A 181 -3.07 10.54 9.61
C LEU A 181 -2.24 9.94 8.47
N PHE A 182 -1.26 10.69 7.94
CA PHE A 182 -0.33 10.15 6.94
C PHE A 182 0.37 8.88 7.44
N VAL A 183 0.91 8.90 8.66
CA VAL A 183 1.62 7.75 9.23
C VAL A 183 0.71 6.52 9.35
N VAL A 184 -0.53 6.68 9.83
CA VAL A 184 -1.43 5.53 10.03
C VAL A 184 -2.07 5.02 8.74
N THR A 185 -2.14 5.85 7.69
CA THR A 185 -2.65 5.43 6.37
C THR A 185 -1.55 4.95 5.43
N PHE A 186 -0.28 5.19 5.76
CA PHE A 186 0.85 4.82 4.94
C PHE A 186 1.07 3.31 4.89
N SER A 187 1.26 2.77 3.68
CA SER A 187 1.67 1.38 3.44
C SER A 187 2.97 1.35 2.63
N PRO A 188 4.06 0.76 3.14
CA PRO A 188 5.33 0.65 2.42
C PRO A 188 5.22 -0.18 1.14
N VAL A 189 4.41 -1.23 1.16
CA VAL A 189 4.13 -2.10 0.01
C VAL A 189 2.61 -2.14 -0.20
N PRO A 190 2.03 -1.12 -0.87
CA PRO A 190 0.58 -1.04 -1.02
C PRO A 190 -0.01 -2.11 -1.95
N LEU A 191 0.80 -2.66 -2.87
CA LEU A 191 0.41 -3.72 -3.79
C LEU A 191 1.56 -4.70 -3.92
N ALA A 192 1.30 -5.97 -3.70
CA ALA A 192 2.25 -7.06 -3.91
C ALA A 192 1.63 -8.13 -4.81
N PHE A 193 2.43 -8.68 -5.73
CA PHE A 193 2.05 -9.88 -6.44
C PHE A 193 2.72 -11.08 -5.76
N VAL A 194 1.91 -11.97 -5.22
CA VAL A 194 2.37 -13.20 -4.59
C VAL A 194 2.21 -14.33 -5.59
N PRO A 195 3.30 -14.95 -6.05
CA PRO A 195 3.21 -16.13 -6.90
C PRO A 195 2.56 -17.29 -6.12
N PRO A 196 1.82 -18.19 -6.80
CA PRO A 196 1.30 -19.39 -6.16
C PRO A 196 2.45 -20.22 -5.60
N GLU A 197 2.35 -20.64 -4.35
CA GLU A 197 3.27 -21.63 -3.80
C GLU A 197 3.03 -22.99 -4.48
N ALA A 198 4.12 -23.69 -4.83
CA ALA A 198 4.01 -25.03 -5.36
C ALA A 198 3.24 -25.91 -4.35
N PRO A 199 2.29 -26.75 -4.81
CA PRO A 199 1.56 -27.61 -3.92
C PRO A 199 2.53 -28.45 -3.09
N VAL A 200 2.35 -28.43 -1.77
CA VAL A 200 3.14 -29.28 -0.87
C VAL A 200 2.91 -30.72 -1.31
N PRO A 201 3.95 -31.49 -1.64
CA PRO A 201 3.80 -32.88 -2.07
C PRO A 201 3.10 -33.64 -0.95
N THR A 202 1.85 -34.03 -1.18
CA THR A 202 1.16 -34.95 -0.29
C THR A 202 1.85 -36.30 -0.37
N PRO A 203 1.88 -37.10 0.71
CA PRO A 203 2.51 -38.44 0.70
C PRO A 203 2.02 -39.31 -0.47
N GLU A 204 0.80 -39.12 -0.91
CA GLU A 204 0.19 -39.80 -2.04
C GLU A 204 0.78 -39.37 -3.40
N ASN A 205 1.14 -38.09 -3.56
CA ASN A 205 1.80 -37.59 -4.78
C ASN A 205 3.28 -37.90 -4.83
N SER A 206 3.97 -38.03 -3.70
CA SER A 206 5.36 -38.47 -3.65
C SER A 206 5.50 -39.93 -4.09
N HIS A 207 4.57 -40.78 -3.68
CA HIS A 207 4.56 -42.21 -4.10
C HIS A 207 4.25 -42.36 -5.60
N SER A 208 3.37 -41.51 -6.13
CA SER A 208 3.05 -41.56 -7.58
C SER A 208 4.20 -41.06 -8.46
N GLN A 209 4.94 -40.06 -8.00
CA GLN A 209 6.13 -39.57 -8.72
C GLN A 209 7.32 -40.56 -8.63
N GLU A 210 7.49 -41.21 -7.47
CA GLU A 210 8.52 -42.22 -7.29
C GLU A 210 8.26 -43.47 -8.14
N ILE A 211 6.99 -43.90 -8.30
CA ILE A 211 6.57 -45.00 -9.20
C ILE A 211 6.83 -44.65 -10.66
N ILE A 212 6.59 -43.43 -11.10
CA ILE A 212 6.82 -42.96 -12.47
C ILE A 212 8.35 -42.92 -12.77
N HIS A 213 9.17 -42.51 -11.80
CA HIS A 213 10.61 -42.43 -11.97
C HIS A 213 11.30 -43.81 -11.92
N HIS A 214 10.72 -44.82 -11.26
CA HIS A 214 11.26 -46.15 -11.12
C HIS A 214 10.63 -47.20 -12.06
N ALA A 215 9.78 -46.78 -12.99
CA ALA A 215 9.21 -47.70 -13.99
C ALA A 215 9.73 -47.48 -15.41
N PRO A 216 11.04 -47.68 -15.66
CA PRO A 216 11.58 -47.63 -17.03
C PRO A 216 11.07 -48.76 -17.94
N HIS A 217 10.32 -49.72 -17.39
CA HIS A 217 9.80 -50.87 -18.12
C HIS A 217 8.30 -50.78 -18.49
N TYR A 218 7.57 -49.80 -18.01
CA TYR A 218 6.12 -49.72 -18.27
C TYR A 218 5.83 -49.49 -19.75
N ASP A 219 6.59 -48.65 -20.42
CA ASP A 219 6.47 -48.41 -21.87
C ASP A 219 6.87 -49.64 -22.72
N GLN A 220 7.83 -50.45 -22.26
CA GLN A 220 8.21 -51.68 -22.94
C GLN A 220 7.12 -52.77 -22.79
N MET A 221 6.49 -52.86 -21.63
CA MET A 221 5.41 -53.81 -21.36
C MET A 221 4.15 -53.49 -22.17
N LEU A 222 3.78 -52.23 -22.30
CA LEU A 222 2.65 -51.80 -23.15
C LEU A 222 2.90 -52.04 -24.63
N ARG A 223 4.14 -51.91 -25.12
CA ARG A 223 4.51 -52.25 -26.51
C ARG A 223 4.51 -53.73 -26.79
N GLN A 224 4.75 -54.57 -25.78
CA GLN A 224 4.67 -56.04 -25.92
C GLN A 224 3.19 -56.50 -25.92
N LEU A 225 2.32 -55.93 -25.10
CA LEU A 225 0.91 -56.28 -25.06
C LEU A 225 0.13 -55.83 -26.34
N GLY A 226 0.58 -54.76 -27.01
CA GLY A 226 0.00 -54.28 -28.27
C GLY A 226 0.38 -55.10 -29.51
N ARG A 227 1.24 -56.14 -29.37
CA ARG A 227 1.64 -57.02 -30.48
C ARG A 227 0.94 -58.38 -30.51
N VAL A 228 0.08 -58.65 -29.56
CA VAL A 228 -0.82 -59.83 -29.65
C VAL A 228 -2.06 -59.47 -30.42
N LYS A 229 -1.99 -59.59 -31.75
CA LYS A 229 -3.16 -59.65 -32.62
C LYS A 229 -3.78 -61.05 -32.52
N ILE A 230 -5.08 -61.10 -32.15
CA ILE A 230 -5.95 -62.23 -32.46
C ILE A 230 -6.39 -62.13 -33.89
#